data_e2e367a0ef426c80fefc000e0275d8a5
#
_entry.id   e2e367a0ef426c80fefc000e0275d8a5
#
_cell.length_a   1.000
_cell.length_b   1.000
_cell.length_c   1.000
_cell.angle_alpha   90.00
_cell.angle_beta   90.00
_cell.angle_gamma   90.00
#
_symmetry.space_group_name_H-M   'P 1'
#
loop_
_entity.id
_entity.type
_entity.pdbx_description
1 polymer ?
#
loop_
_entity_poly.entity_id
_entity_poly.type
_entity_poly.pdbx_seq_one_letter_code
_entity_poly.pdbx_strand_id
1 'polypeptide(L)'
;MKFIARQPNGKLCRFSTTVDTITDYDMTDEEYIELCAEEARKEARYELKYCVFPFDEVKDSFLPSNDTIEEFEELLKEMGDYMGLGYSRIQKLREIEDKTI
;
A
#
# COMPACT_ATOMS: atom_id res chain seq x y z
N MET A 1 4.86 -15.55 9.14
CA MET A 1 4.73 -14.40 10.06
C MET A 1 6.04 -14.18 10.79
N LYS A 2 6.41 -12.91 10.96
CA LYS A 2 7.61 -12.55 11.73
C LYS A 2 7.17 -11.83 13.00
N PHE A 3 7.89 -12.07 14.09
CA PHE A 3 7.66 -11.33 15.33
C PHE A 3 8.99 -11.05 16.01
N ILE A 4 9.00 -10.08 16.90
CA ILE A 4 10.18 -9.72 17.68
C ILE A 4 9.96 -10.07 19.14
N ALA A 5 11.05 -10.36 19.84
CA ALA A 5 11.01 -10.66 21.26
C ALA A 5 12.23 -10.05 21.95
N ARG A 6 12.07 -9.75 23.24
CA ARG A 6 13.17 -9.25 24.08
C ARG A 6 13.96 -10.47 24.58
N GLN A 7 15.24 -10.52 24.28
CA GLN A 7 16.13 -11.57 24.75
C GLN A 7 16.42 -11.42 26.25
N PRO A 8 16.88 -12.51 26.91
CA PRO A 8 17.28 -12.41 28.33
C PRO A 8 18.35 -11.35 28.62
N ASN A 9 19.21 -11.03 27.65
CA ASN A 9 20.23 -9.99 27.77
C ASN A 9 19.73 -8.57 27.49
N GLY A 10 18.41 -8.40 27.25
CA GLY A 10 17.80 -7.10 27.01
C GLY A 10 17.80 -6.63 25.55
N LYS A 11 18.46 -7.35 24.67
CA LYS A 11 18.48 -7.02 23.24
C LYS A 11 17.28 -7.67 22.53
N LEU A 12 17.12 -7.39 21.25
CA LEU A 12 16.00 -7.89 20.45
C LEU A 12 16.43 -9.01 19.52
N CYS A 13 15.54 -9.98 19.33
CA CYS A 13 15.66 -10.95 18.25
C CYS A 13 14.40 -10.93 17.40
N ARG A 14 14.50 -11.43 16.17
CA ARG A 14 13.37 -11.61 15.26
C ARG A 14 13.27 -13.09 14.89
N PHE A 15 12.05 -13.62 15.01
CA PHE A 15 11.75 -15.01 14.68
C PHE A 15 10.83 -15.03 13.46
N SER A 16 11.05 -15.96 12.55
CA SER A 16 10.19 -16.16 11.39
C SER A 16 9.51 -17.52 11.47
N THR A 17 8.19 -17.55 11.41
CA THR A 17 7.41 -18.79 11.35
C THR A 17 7.49 -19.44 9.96
N THR A 18 7.95 -18.71 8.96
CA THR A 18 8.13 -19.22 7.61
C THR A 18 9.32 -20.20 7.54
N VAL A 19 10.42 -19.86 8.24
CA VAL A 19 11.63 -20.68 8.28
C VAL A 19 11.82 -21.36 9.63
N ASP A 20 10.93 -21.14 10.59
CA ASP A 20 10.88 -21.73 11.93
C ASP A 20 12.18 -21.55 12.71
N THR A 21 12.79 -20.37 12.61
CA THR A 21 14.02 -20.06 13.34
C THR A 21 14.21 -18.57 13.53
N ILE A 22 15.23 -18.22 14.33
CA ILE A 22 15.67 -16.85 14.53
C ILE A 22 16.41 -16.38 13.28
N THR A 23 15.99 -15.26 12.72
CA THR A 23 16.62 -14.67 11.53
C THR A 23 17.62 -13.57 11.89
N ASP A 24 17.37 -12.87 12.99
CA ASP A 24 18.22 -11.77 13.47
C ASP A 24 18.23 -11.80 14.99
N TYR A 25 19.34 -11.46 15.62
CA TYR A 25 19.45 -11.48 17.07
C TYR A 25 20.47 -10.46 17.57
N ASP A 26 20.48 -10.24 18.87
CA ASP A 26 21.39 -9.30 19.55
C ASP A 26 21.30 -7.87 19.00
N MET A 27 20.11 -7.48 18.59
CA MET A 27 19.87 -6.14 18.05
C MET A 27 19.50 -5.16 19.17
N THR A 28 20.04 -3.96 19.10
CA THR A 28 19.50 -2.83 19.86
C THR A 28 18.21 -2.37 19.22
N ASP A 29 17.43 -1.56 19.93
CA ASP A 29 16.20 -0.99 19.39
C ASP A 29 16.50 -0.20 18.10
N GLU A 30 17.59 0.57 18.10
CA GLU A 30 18.02 1.37 16.94
C GLU A 30 18.40 0.49 15.75
N GLU A 31 19.12 -0.59 16.02
CA GLU A 31 19.50 -1.55 14.96
C GLU A 31 18.28 -2.21 14.34
N TYR A 32 17.25 -2.52 15.13
CA TYR A 32 15.99 -3.07 14.62
C TYR A 32 15.26 -2.06 13.74
N ILE A 33 15.18 -0.80 14.17
CA ILE A 33 14.57 0.27 13.37
C ILE A 33 15.27 0.40 12.03
N GLU A 34 16.61 0.39 12.04
CA GLU A 34 17.40 0.52 10.82
C GLU A 34 17.21 -0.68 9.89
N LEU A 35 17.11 -1.90 10.44
CA LEU A 35 16.83 -3.10 9.67
C LEU A 35 15.49 -2.99 8.95
N CYS A 36 14.45 -2.56 9.64
CA CYS A 36 13.12 -2.36 9.05
C CYS A 36 13.13 -1.26 7.98
N ALA A 37 13.84 -0.17 8.25
CA ALA A 37 13.96 0.93 7.30
C ALA A 37 14.65 0.49 6.01
N GLU A 38 15.71 -0.31 6.11
CA GLU A 38 16.44 -0.83 4.96
C GLU A 38 15.57 -1.81 4.14
N GLU A 39 14.84 -2.70 4.82
CA GLU A 39 13.91 -3.62 4.16
C GLU A 39 12.82 -2.84 3.41
N ALA A 40 12.25 -1.81 4.04
CA ALA A 40 11.24 -0.97 3.43
C ALA A 40 11.77 -0.22 2.19
N ARG A 41 13.02 0.26 2.25
CA ARG A 41 13.65 0.92 1.10
C ARG A 41 13.83 -0.03 -0.08
N LYS A 42 14.27 -1.26 0.20
CA LYS A 42 14.44 -2.29 -0.85
C LYS A 42 13.11 -2.63 -1.50
N GLU A 43 12.07 -2.81 -0.69
CA GLU A 43 10.73 -3.09 -1.19
C GLU A 43 10.19 -1.94 -2.04
N ALA A 44 10.36 -0.71 -1.59
CA ALA A 44 9.93 0.47 -2.33
C ALA A 44 10.65 0.58 -3.69
N ARG A 45 11.95 0.30 -3.72
CA ARG A 45 12.72 0.30 -4.97
C ARG A 45 12.23 -0.78 -5.94
N TYR A 46 11.91 -1.95 -5.41
CA TYR A 46 11.36 -3.06 -6.20
C TYR A 46 10.00 -2.67 -6.80
N GLU A 47 9.12 -2.11 -5.99
CA GLU A 47 7.79 -1.66 -6.42
C GLU A 47 7.87 -0.62 -7.53
N LEU A 48 8.78 0.36 -7.38
CA LEU A 48 8.98 1.39 -8.41
C LEU A 48 9.48 0.81 -9.72
N LYS A 49 10.28 -0.26 -9.66
CA LYS A 49 10.86 -0.87 -10.85
C LYS A 49 9.90 -1.82 -11.55
N TYR A 50 9.12 -2.58 -10.80
CA TYR A 50 8.34 -3.71 -11.33
C TYR A 50 6.83 -3.62 -11.10
N CYS A 51 6.37 -2.78 -10.19
CA CYS A 51 4.99 -2.79 -9.72
C CYS A 51 4.24 -1.47 -9.96
N VAL A 52 4.73 -0.64 -10.86
CA VAL A 52 4.01 0.60 -11.23
C VAL A 52 3.05 0.27 -12.35
N PHE A 53 1.76 0.43 -12.07
CA PHE A 53 0.70 0.17 -13.04
C PHE A 53 0.42 1.40 -13.90
N PRO A 54 -0.15 1.20 -15.11
CA PRO A 54 -0.65 2.32 -15.90
C PRO A 54 -1.74 3.07 -15.13
N PHE A 55 -1.82 4.37 -15.33
CA PHE A 55 -2.79 5.21 -14.59
C PHE A 55 -4.24 4.81 -14.83
N ASP A 56 -4.54 4.20 -15.97
CA ASP A 56 -5.88 3.71 -16.27
C ASP A 56 -6.38 2.70 -15.24
N GLU A 57 -5.49 1.94 -14.61
CA GLU A 57 -5.86 1.01 -13.54
C GLU A 57 -6.50 1.73 -12.35
N VAL A 58 -6.04 2.93 -12.04
CA VAL A 58 -6.62 3.75 -10.96
C VAL A 58 -8.06 4.12 -11.31
N LYS A 59 -8.29 4.54 -12.55
CA LYS A 59 -9.61 4.94 -13.04
C LYS A 59 -10.57 3.76 -13.10
N ASP A 60 -10.07 2.60 -13.52
CA ASP A 60 -10.88 1.38 -13.65
C ASP A 60 -11.20 0.76 -12.29
N SER A 61 -10.36 1.02 -11.27
CA SER A 61 -10.53 0.47 -9.93
C SER A 61 -11.41 1.32 -9.02
N PHE A 62 -11.66 2.56 -9.37
CA PHE A 62 -12.41 3.48 -8.52
C PHE A 62 -13.86 3.01 -8.33
N LEU A 63 -14.31 3.06 -7.06
CA LEU A 63 -15.70 2.83 -6.68
C LEU A 63 -16.13 3.96 -5.73
N PRO A 64 -17.36 4.48 -5.86
CA PRO A 64 -17.83 5.61 -5.02
C PRO A 64 -18.25 5.15 -3.63
N SER A 65 -17.27 4.83 -2.78
CA SER A 65 -17.51 4.43 -1.39
C SER A 65 -17.04 5.47 -0.38
N ASN A 66 -15.78 5.91 -0.48
CA ASN A 66 -15.23 6.94 0.40
C ASN A 66 -15.29 8.33 -0.24
N ASP A 67 -15.07 8.39 -1.55
CA ASP A 67 -15.18 9.62 -2.32
C ASP A 67 -16.38 9.55 -3.25
N THR A 68 -17.00 10.69 -3.51
CA THR A 68 -18.04 10.80 -4.56
C THR A 68 -17.37 10.76 -5.94
N ILE A 69 -18.16 10.51 -6.97
CA ILE A 69 -17.69 10.56 -8.36
C ILE A 69 -17.10 11.95 -8.65
N GLU A 70 -17.77 13.00 -8.21
CA GLU A 70 -17.36 14.39 -8.41
C GLU A 70 -16.03 14.69 -7.71
N GLU A 71 -15.86 14.23 -6.49
CA GLU A 71 -14.62 14.40 -5.74
C GLU A 71 -13.46 13.69 -6.44
N PHE A 72 -13.70 12.49 -6.94
CA PHE A 72 -12.68 11.72 -7.67
C PHE A 72 -12.30 12.40 -8.98
N GLU A 73 -13.27 12.95 -9.71
CA GLU A 73 -13.01 13.72 -10.94
C GLU A 73 -12.12 14.93 -10.66
N GLU A 74 -12.34 15.61 -9.53
CA GLU A 74 -11.49 16.74 -9.13
C GLU A 74 -10.07 16.28 -8.81
N LEU A 75 -9.91 15.15 -8.14
CA LEU A 75 -8.59 14.58 -7.86
C LEU A 75 -7.85 14.23 -9.15
N LEU A 76 -8.56 13.71 -10.15
CA LEU A 76 -7.96 13.41 -11.44
C LEU A 76 -7.37 14.66 -12.10
N LYS A 77 -8.09 15.77 -12.02
CA LYS A 77 -7.61 17.06 -12.54
C LYS A 77 -6.35 17.54 -11.80
N GLU A 78 -6.34 17.42 -10.48
CA GLU A 78 -5.17 17.79 -9.67
C GLU A 78 -3.95 16.96 -10.02
N MET A 79 -4.15 15.70 -10.42
CA MET A 79 -3.07 14.80 -10.84
C MET A 79 -2.68 14.96 -12.32
N GLY A 80 -3.32 15.87 -13.04
CA GLY A 80 -2.99 16.14 -14.43
C GLY A 80 -3.86 15.42 -15.45
N ASP A 81 -4.86 14.69 -15.03
CA ASP A 81 -5.81 14.02 -15.94
C ASP A 81 -7.07 14.88 -16.10
N TYR A 82 -7.16 15.61 -17.20
CA TYR A 82 -8.27 16.50 -17.52
C TYR A 82 -9.37 15.81 -18.31
N MET A 83 -9.16 14.57 -18.74
CA MET A 83 -10.17 13.79 -19.47
C MET A 83 -11.19 13.12 -18.56
N GLY A 84 -10.79 12.83 -17.32
CA GLY A 84 -11.65 12.23 -16.33
C GLY A 84 -11.96 10.76 -16.61
N LEU A 85 -13.05 10.27 -16.02
CA LEU A 85 -13.47 8.86 -16.11
C LEU A 85 -14.16 8.53 -17.45
N GLY A 86 -14.78 9.52 -18.10
CA GLY A 86 -15.56 9.30 -19.30
C GLY A 86 -17.03 8.98 -18.98
N TYR A 87 -17.90 9.26 -19.93
CA TYR A 87 -19.36 9.15 -19.78
C TYR A 87 -19.82 7.76 -19.40
N SER A 88 -19.36 6.74 -20.14
CA SER A 88 -19.78 5.35 -19.92
C SER A 88 -19.41 4.83 -18.53
N ARG A 89 -18.20 5.17 -18.07
CA ARG A 89 -17.75 4.76 -16.75
C ARG A 89 -18.55 5.46 -15.65
N ILE A 90 -18.83 6.74 -15.81
CA ILE A 90 -19.64 7.52 -14.86
C ILE A 90 -21.03 6.91 -14.72
N GLN A 91 -21.67 6.52 -15.84
CA GLN A 91 -22.98 5.89 -15.82
C GLN A 91 -23.00 4.59 -15.02
N LYS A 92 -21.98 3.75 -15.22
CA LYS A 92 -21.83 2.49 -14.45
C LYS A 92 -21.63 2.75 -12.97
N LEU A 93 -20.84 3.74 -12.62
CA LEU A 93 -20.57 4.11 -11.23
C LEU A 93 -21.82 4.66 -10.54
N ARG A 94 -22.65 5.41 -11.23
CA ARG A 94 -23.91 5.90 -10.69
C ARG A 94 -24.88 4.77 -10.39
N GLU A 95 -24.93 3.74 -11.23
CA GLU A 95 -25.73 2.55 -10.99
C GLU A 95 -25.28 1.81 -9.72
N ILE A 96 -23.97 1.71 -9.50
CA ILE A 96 -23.40 1.11 -8.28
C ILE A 96 -23.74 1.95 -7.06
N GLU A 97 -23.60 3.25 -7.16
CA GLU A 97 -23.93 4.22 -6.10
C GLU A 97 -25.39 4.10 -5.67
N ASP A 98 -26.30 4.03 -6.63
CA ASP A 98 -27.75 3.90 -6.39
C ASP A 98 -28.09 2.60 -5.67
N LYS A 99 -27.35 1.52 -5.93
CA LYS A 99 -27.57 0.22 -5.27
C LYS A 99 -27.03 0.15 -3.85
N THR A 100 -26.13 1.06 -3.47
CA THR A 100 -25.49 1.06 -2.17
C THR A 100 -26.27 1.87 -1.11
N ILE A 101 -27.26 2.62 -1.57
CA ILE A 101 -28.16 3.40 -0.71
C ILE A 101 -29.40 2.52 -0.31
#